data_38bbfd6de68ebdfe289b38979c73ac25
#
_entry.id   38bbfd6de68ebdfe289b38979c73ac25
#
_cell.length_a   1.000
_cell.length_b   1.000
_cell.length_c   1.000
_cell.angle_alpha   90.00
_cell.angle_beta   90.00
_cell.angle_gamma   90.00
#
_symmetry.space_group_name_H-M   'P 1'
#
loop_
_entity.id
_entity.type
_entity.pdbx_description
1 polymer ?
#
loop_
_entity_poly.entity_id
_entity_poly.type
_entity_poly.pdbx_seq_one_letter_code
_entity_poly.pdbx_strand_id
1 'polypeptide(L)'
;MPRLAIAMLSHEGNSFTPVPTDLAAFRSGTFAIGEDEARALFAGSESEIGGALEFLAANPDWQGTFLRMAQAGPAGPLPRETYETIMAGIEPELRAGRFDAVYLALHGAMLIEDEPRGDLETVRRVRAAIGPGVPLGASFDLHGNM
;
A
#
# COMPACT_ATOMS: atom_id res chain seq x y z
N MET A 1 -19.46 13.63 -4.85
CA MET A 1 -18.02 13.71 -4.52
C MET A 1 -17.40 12.37 -4.91
N PRO A 2 -16.47 12.35 -5.86
CA PRO A 2 -15.73 11.14 -6.19
C PRO A 2 -14.90 10.68 -4.98
N ARG A 3 -14.77 9.36 -4.83
CA ARG A 3 -14.10 8.73 -3.70
C ARG A 3 -12.82 8.03 -4.15
N LEU A 4 -11.71 8.40 -3.53
CA LEU A 4 -10.39 7.81 -3.76
C LEU A 4 -10.00 6.91 -2.59
N ALA A 5 -9.82 5.61 -2.84
CA ALA A 5 -9.17 4.73 -1.87
C ALA A 5 -7.64 4.83 -2.02
N ILE A 6 -6.93 4.91 -0.91
CA ILE A 6 -5.48 5.05 -0.85
C ILE A 6 -4.95 3.96 0.06
N ALA A 7 -3.98 3.18 -0.43
CA ALA A 7 -3.30 2.17 0.36
C ALA A 7 -1.79 2.18 0.07
N MET A 8 -1.01 1.71 1.03
CA MET A 8 0.44 1.58 0.89
C MET A 8 0.87 0.19 1.35
N LEU A 9 1.65 -0.48 0.52
CA LEU A 9 2.40 -1.68 0.90
C LEU A 9 3.76 -1.59 0.22
N SER A 10 4.71 -0.99 0.93
CA SER A 10 6.04 -0.69 0.42
C SER A 10 7.10 -1.48 1.17
N HIS A 11 7.82 -2.33 0.45
CA HIS A 11 8.92 -3.11 0.97
C HIS A 11 9.92 -3.46 -0.14
N GLU A 12 11.19 -3.23 0.12
CA GLU A 12 12.29 -3.66 -0.75
C GLU A 12 12.82 -5.03 -0.27
N GLY A 13 12.46 -6.08 -0.99
CA GLY A 13 12.86 -7.44 -0.68
C GLY A 13 14.27 -7.77 -1.14
N ASN A 14 15.02 -8.50 -0.32
CA ASN A 14 16.34 -9.04 -0.64
C ASN A 14 16.35 -10.55 -0.38
N SER A 15 16.35 -11.34 -1.45
CA SER A 15 16.33 -12.82 -1.38
C SER A 15 17.58 -13.44 -0.72
N PHE A 16 18.67 -12.70 -0.60
CA PHE A 16 19.91 -13.14 0.06
C PHE A 16 19.92 -12.85 1.57
N THR A 17 18.97 -12.07 2.06
CA THR A 17 18.87 -11.74 3.49
C THR A 17 18.12 -12.84 4.22
N PRO A 18 18.73 -13.47 5.26
CA PRO A 18 18.09 -14.57 5.99
C PRO A 18 17.03 -14.09 6.99
N VAL A 19 16.98 -12.78 7.27
CA VAL A 19 16.03 -12.19 8.22
C VAL A 19 14.74 -11.84 7.47
N PRO A 20 13.62 -12.49 7.77
CA PRO A 20 12.35 -12.18 7.13
C PRO A 20 11.84 -10.81 7.56
N THR A 21 11.01 -10.20 6.71
CA THR A 21 10.28 -8.97 7.05
C THR A 21 8.94 -9.34 7.64
N ASP A 22 8.89 -9.54 8.94
CA ASP A 22 7.69 -9.93 9.67
C ASP A 22 6.79 -8.73 10.02
N LEU A 23 5.66 -8.99 10.68
CA LEU A 23 4.73 -7.95 11.10
C LEU A 23 5.37 -6.96 12.09
N ALA A 24 6.33 -7.39 12.91
CA ALA A 24 7.03 -6.50 13.85
C ALA A 24 7.89 -5.47 13.10
N ALA A 25 8.50 -5.85 11.98
CA ALA A 25 9.25 -4.93 11.13
C ALA A 25 8.35 -3.81 10.56
N PHE A 26 7.14 -4.15 10.09
CA PHE A 26 6.17 -3.14 9.64
C PHE A 26 5.67 -2.25 10.78
N ARG A 27 5.40 -2.81 11.96
CA ARG A 27 5.00 -2.02 13.13
C ARG A 27 6.09 -1.09 13.64
N SER A 28 7.36 -1.41 13.41
CA SER A 28 8.49 -0.55 13.73
C SER A 28 8.72 0.54 12.67
N GLY A 29 8.26 0.33 11.45
CA GLY A 29 8.25 1.29 10.37
C GLY A 29 6.92 2.03 10.31
N THR A 30 6.08 1.67 9.34
CA THR A 30 4.71 2.19 9.22
C THR A 30 3.72 1.05 9.23
N PHE A 31 2.70 1.14 10.09
CA PHE A 31 1.57 0.21 10.12
C PHE A 31 0.32 0.96 10.60
N ALA A 32 -0.25 1.74 9.71
CA ALA A 32 -1.29 2.73 10.01
C ALA A 32 -2.56 2.49 9.20
N ILE A 33 -3.68 3.05 9.66
CA ILE A 33 -4.95 3.01 8.94
C ILE A 33 -5.77 4.28 9.23
N GLY A 34 -6.45 4.79 8.21
CA GLY A 34 -7.32 5.95 8.35
C GLY A 34 -6.60 7.28 8.14
N GLU A 35 -7.41 8.33 7.96
CA GLU A 35 -6.92 9.65 7.60
C GLU A 35 -6.11 10.32 8.72
N ASP A 36 -6.53 10.15 9.97
CA ASP A 36 -5.85 10.79 11.10
C ASP A 36 -4.40 10.29 11.24
N GLU A 37 -4.19 8.97 11.11
CA GLU A 37 -2.86 8.39 11.13
C GLU A 37 -2.04 8.76 9.89
N ALA A 38 -2.68 8.81 8.70
CA ALA A 38 -2.03 9.26 7.48
C ALA A 38 -1.52 10.70 7.62
N ARG A 39 -2.36 11.60 8.14
CA ARG A 39 -1.96 12.99 8.37
C ARG A 39 -0.86 13.11 9.41
N ALA A 40 -0.97 12.38 10.52
CA ALA A 40 0.03 12.43 11.59
C ALA A 40 1.43 11.97 11.12
N LEU A 41 1.49 10.99 10.21
CA LEU A 41 2.74 10.40 9.73
C LEU A 41 3.31 11.09 8.48
N PHE A 42 2.46 11.59 7.59
CA PHE A 42 2.87 11.96 6.23
C PHE A 42 2.54 13.39 5.82
N ALA A 43 1.79 14.17 6.60
CA ALA A 43 1.48 15.55 6.23
C ALA A 43 2.76 16.38 6.09
N GLY A 44 2.92 17.03 4.94
CA GLY A 44 4.08 17.84 4.60
C GLY A 44 5.35 17.04 4.31
N SER A 45 5.25 15.71 4.13
CA SER A 45 6.38 14.88 3.71
C SER A 45 6.42 14.76 2.18
N GLU A 46 7.62 14.55 1.63
CA GLU A 46 7.85 14.25 0.20
C GLU A 46 7.64 12.75 -0.12
N SER A 47 6.65 12.13 0.53
CA SER A 47 6.30 10.72 0.31
C SER A 47 5.07 10.58 -0.58
N GLU A 48 4.82 9.37 -1.06
CA GLU A 48 3.66 9.04 -1.89
C GLU A 48 2.33 9.33 -1.17
N ILE A 49 2.27 9.05 0.13
CA ILE A 49 1.08 9.35 0.94
C ILE A 49 0.99 10.85 1.24
N GLY A 50 2.14 11.54 1.44
CA GLY A 50 2.19 13.01 1.51
C GLY A 50 1.61 13.67 0.25
N GLY A 51 2.03 13.19 -0.93
CA GLY A 51 1.48 13.65 -2.21
C GLY A 51 -0.02 13.38 -2.38
N ALA A 52 -0.51 12.23 -1.88
CA ALA A 52 -1.94 11.95 -1.87
C ALA A 52 -2.72 12.91 -0.96
N LEU A 53 -2.19 13.27 0.21
CA LEU A 53 -2.77 14.27 1.10
C LEU A 53 -2.80 15.67 0.46
N GLU A 54 -1.72 16.06 -0.24
CA GLU A 54 -1.66 17.32 -0.98
C GLU A 54 -2.67 17.35 -2.15
N PHE A 55 -2.79 16.24 -2.88
CA PHE A 55 -3.80 16.12 -3.93
C PHE A 55 -5.21 16.36 -3.37
N LEU A 56 -5.57 15.73 -2.27
CA LEU A 56 -6.88 15.90 -1.64
C LEU A 56 -7.09 17.32 -1.12
N ALA A 57 -6.05 17.96 -0.58
CA ALA A 57 -6.13 19.35 -0.14
C ALA A 57 -6.33 20.32 -1.31
N ALA A 58 -5.73 20.05 -2.46
CA ALA A 58 -5.88 20.85 -3.68
C ALA A 58 -7.19 20.56 -4.45
N ASN A 59 -7.84 19.43 -4.17
CA ASN A 59 -9.06 18.97 -4.85
C ASN A 59 -10.17 18.64 -3.83
N PRO A 60 -10.77 19.67 -3.19
CA PRO A 60 -11.73 19.49 -2.09
C PRO A 60 -13.06 18.83 -2.50
N ASP A 61 -13.29 18.64 -3.78
CA ASP A 61 -14.40 17.87 -4.35
C ASP A 61 -14.17 16.36 -4.32
N TRP A 62 -12.94 15.89 -4.04
CA TRP A 62 -12.62 14.51 -3.82
C TRP A 62 -12.67 14.13 -2.34
N GLN A 63 -13.15 12.93 -2.05
CA GLN A 63 -13.08 12.32 -0.72
C GLN A 63 -12.05 11.21 -0.69
N GLY A 64 -11.02 11.36 0.15
CA GLY A 64 -10.01 10.32 0.40
C GLY A 64 -10.48 9.31 1.45
N THR A 65 -10.11 8.05 1.27
CA THR A 65 -10.23 6.98 2.27
C THR A 65 -8.89 6.29 2.36
N PHE A 66 -8.19 6.49 3.47
CA PHE A 66 -6.89 5.86 3.73
C PHE A 66 -7.12 4.47 4.34
N LEU A 67 -6.77 3.45 3.58
CA LEU A 67 -6.79 2.06 4.00
C LEU A 67 -5.49 1.72 4.76
N ARG A 68 -5.10 0.43 4.82
CA ARG A 68 -3.82 0.06 5.43
C ARG A 68 -2.66 0.73 4.71
N MET A 69 -1.81 1.39 5.49
CA MET A 69 -0.51 1.91 5.07
C MET A 69 0.58 1.13 5.82
N ALA A 70 1.32 0.33 5.10
CA ALA A 70 2.35 -0.55 5.64
C ALA A 70 3.67 -0.34 4.89
N GLN A 71 4.73 -0.03 5.63
CA GLN A 71 6.09 0.12 5.11
C GLN A 71 7.10 -0.44 6.09
N ALA A 72 8.02 -1.23 5.60
CA ALA A 72 9.17 -1.73 6.35
C ALA A 72 10.48 -1.43 5.62
N GLY A 73 11.58 -1.37 6.35
CA GLY A 73 12.92 -1.24 5.76
C GLY A 73 13.32 -2.47 4.95
N PRO A 74 14.34 -2.35 4.07
CA PRO A 74 14.82 -3.45 3.25
C PRO A 74 15.29 -4.65 4.10
N ALA A 75 14.74 -5.84 3.81
CA ALA A 75 15.11 -7.09 4.48
C ALA A 75 14.70 -8.30 3.63
N GLY A 76 14.63 -9.50 4.20
CA GLY A 76 14.23 -10.73 3.52
C GLY A 76 12.74 -10.76 3.13
N PRO A 77 12.29 -11.83 2.47
CA PRO A 77 10.90 -11.97 2.05
C PRO A 77 9.91 -11.88 3.21
N LEU A 78 8.71 -11.38 2.90
CA LEU A 78 7.60 -11.37 3.85
C LEU A 78 7.09 -12.79 4.06
N PRO A 79 6.88 -13.25 5.32
CA PRO A 79 6.04 -14.40 5.58
C PRO A 79 4.64 -14.21 4.99
N ARG A 80 4.04 -15.26 4.44
CA ARG A 80 2.69 -15.20 3.86
C ARG A 80 1.67 -14.64 4.84
N GLU A 81 1.71 -15.03 6.11
CA GLU A 81 0.80 -14.54 7.14
C GLU A 81 0.93 -13.03 7.39
N THR A 82 2.15 -12.48 7.29
CA THR A 82 2.37 -11.03 7.40
C THR A 82 1.70 -10.30 6.23
N TYR A 83 1.91 -10.80 5.01
CA TYR A 83 1.27 -10.26 3.82
C TYR A 83 -0.27 -10.30 3.93
N GLU A 84 -0.85 -11.43 4.33
CA GLU A 84 -2.30 -11.57 4.51
C GLU A 84 -2.85 -10.62 5.60
N THR A 85 -2.10 -10.42 6.69
CA THR A 85 -2.47 -9.45 7.74
C THR A 85 -2.52 -8.02 7.21
N ILE A 86 -1.59 -7.65 6.33
CA ILE A 86 -1.59 -6.32 5.70
C ILE A 86 -2.78 -6.20 4.74
N MET A 87 -2.98 -7.20 3.87
CA MET A 87 -4.06 -7.22 2.89
C MET A 87 -5.45 -7.26 3.54
N ALA A 88 -5.59 -7.80 4.74
CA ALA A 88 -6.83 -7.77 5.52
C ALA A 88 -7.26 -6.34 5.92
N GLY A 89 -6.35 -5.37 5.89
CA GLY A 89 -6.67 -3.95 6.07
C GLY A 89 -6.95 -3.20 4.76
N ILE A 90 -6.95 -3.90 3.63
CA ILE A 90 -7.13 -3.30 2.29
C ILE A 90 -8.34 -3.92 1.57
N GLU A 91 -8.31 -5.23 1.33
CA GLU A 91 -9.28 -5.89 0.45
C GLU A 91 -10.73 -5.84 0.92
N PRO A 92 -11.06 -6.08 2.21
CA PRO A 92 -12.45 -6.03 2.67
C PRO A 92 -13.08 -4.65 2.43
N GLU A 93 -12.33 -3.58 2.69
CA GLU A 93 -12.78 -2.20 2.49
C GLU A 93 -12.99 -1.90 1.00
N LEU A 94 -12.10 -2.38 0.14
CA LEU A 94 -12.25 -2.23 -1.31
C LEU A 94 -13.48 -2.97 -1.85
N ARG A 95 -13.78 -4.16 -1.32
CA ARG A 95 -14.97 -4.95 -1.71
C ARG A 95 -16.27 -4.36 -1.19
N ALA A 96 -16.26 -3.83 0.03
CA ALA A 96 -17.45 -3.24 0.66
C ALA A 96 -17.70 -1.79 0.19
N GLY A 97 -16.64 -1.07 -0.10
CA GLY A 97 -16.68 0.33 -0.51
C GLY A 97 -17.09 0.53 -1.96
N ARG A 98 -17.53 1.74 -2.27
CA ARG A 98 -17.70 2.21 -3.65
C ARG A 98 -16.70 3.33 -3.86
N PHE A 99 -15.69 3.06 -4.68
CA PHE A 99 -14.64 4.01 -5.01
C PHE A 99 -14.65 4.33 -6.50
N ASP A 100 -14.40 5.58 -6.82
CA ASP A 100 -14.29 6.05 -8.19
C ASP A 100 -12.87 5.90 -8.73
N ALA A 101 -11.88 5.78 -7.84
CA ALA A 101 -10.49 5.47 -8.16
C ALA A 101 -9.79 4.82 -6.96
N VAL A 102 -8.69 4.10 -7.23
CA VAL A 102 -7.81 3.53 -6.21
C VAL A 102 -6.37 3.94 -6.51
N TYR A 103 -5.63 4.32 -5.49
CA TYR A 103 -4.21 4.60 -5.54
C TYR A 103 -3.44 3.68 -4.60
N LEU A 104 -2.37 3.06 -5.12
CA LEU A 104 -1.46 2.20 -4.38
C LEU A 104 -0.06 2.81 -4.37
N ALA A 105 0.51 3.01 -3.18
CA ALA A 105 1.93 3.27 -3.02
C ALA A 105 2.65 1.94 -2.79
N LEU A 106 3.41 1.49 -3.78
CA LEU A 106 4.15 0.22 -3.78
C LEU A 106 5.65 0.49 -3.93
N HIS A 107 6.49 -0.54 -3.77
CA HIS A 107 7.93 -0.41 -4.00
C HIS A 107 8.35 -0.91 -5.40
N GLY A 108 7.86 -2.06 -5.83
CA GLY A 108 8.30 -2.71 -7.09
C GLY A 108 9.42 -3.73 -6.92
N ALA A 109 9.77 -4.07 -5.67
CA ALA A 109 10.76 -5.11 -5.34
C ALA A 109 10.33 -5.98 -4.16
N MET A 110 9.03 -6.02 -3.86
CA MET A 110 8.51 -6.80 -2.74
C MET A 110 8.55 -8.29 -3.04
N LEU A 111 9.13 -9.05 -2.10
CA LEU A 111 9.17 -10.51 -2.10
C LEU A 111 8.25 -11.04 -1.00
N ILE A 112 7.40 -12.01 -1.34
CA ILE A 112 6.68 -12.84 -0.38
C ILE A 112 7.36 -14.23 -0.41
N GLU A 113 7.40 -14.95 0.70
CA GLU A 113 8.16 -16.21 0.82
C GLU A 113 7.80 -17.26 -0.25
N ASP A 114 6.58 -17.25 -0.75
CA ASP A 114 6.04 -18.17 -1.75
C ASP A 114 5.66 -17.48 -3.08
N GLU A 115 5.84 -16.15 -3.22
CA GLU A 115 5.60 -15.41 -4.45
C GLU A 115 6.64 -14.28 -4.62
N PRO A 116 7.60 -14.48 -5.54
CA PRO A 116 8.68 -13.51 -5.73
C PRO A 116 8.22 -12.19 -6.39
N ARG A 117 6.99 -12.11 -6.86
CA ARG A 117 6.42 -10.90 -7.47
C ARG A 117 5.30 -10.32 -6.61
N GLY A 118 5.64 -9.98 -5.36
CA GLY A 118 4.68 -9.55 -4.36
C GLY A 118 3.88 -8.30 -4.75
N ASP A 119 4.50 -7.33 -5.40
CA ASP A 119 3.79 -6.14 -5.89
C ASP A 119 2.76 -6.51 -6.98
N LEU A 120 3.11 -7.44 -7.89
CA LEU A 120 2.18 -7.91 -8.91
C LEU A 120 1.00 -8.68 -8.28
N GLU A 121 1.24 -9.52 -7.27
CA GLU A 121 0.17 -10.19 -6.53
C GLU A 121 -0.76 -9.15 -5.88
N THR A 122 -0.20 -8.13 -5.24
CA THR A 122 -0.97 -7.04 -4.62
C THR A 122 -1.86 -6.32 -5.64
N VAL A 123 -1.31 -5.93 -6.78
CA VAL A 123 -2.09 -5.27 -7.85
C VAL A 123 -3.20 -6.17 -8.38
N ARG A 124 -2.93 -7.48 -8.58
CA ARG A 124 -3.95 -8.45 -9.03
C ARG A 124 -5.09 -8.61 -8.02
N ARG A 125 -4.76 -8.69 -6.73
CA ARG A 125 -5.75 -8.83 -5.65
C ARG A 125 -6.60 -7.58 -5.52
N VAL A 126 -5.99 -6.41 -5.55
CA VAL A 126 -6.72 -5.13 -5.54
C VAL A 126 -7.63 -5.03 -6.78
N ARG A 127 -7.12 -5.34 -7.97
CA ARG A 127 -7.92 -5.35 -9.20
C ARG A 127 -9.12 -6.30 -9.10
N ALA A 128 -8.93 -7.49 -8.53
CA ALA A 128 -10.02 -8.44 -8.30
C ALA A 128 -11.06 -7.93 -7.29
N ALA A 129 -10.63 -7.15 -6.29
CA ALA A 129 -11.52 -6.57 -5.29
C ALA A 129 -12.38 -5.44 -5.85
N ILE A 130 -11.83 -4.57 -6.71
CA ILE A 130 -12.53 -3.38 -7.23
C ILE A 130 -13.20 -3.60 -8.58
N GLY A 131 -12.90 -4.70 -9.27
CA GLY A 131 -13.43 -4.99 -10.62
C GLY A 131 -12.72 -4.20 -11.73
N PRO A 132 -13.07 -4.47 -13.00
CA PRO A 132 -12.33 -3.94 -14.16
C PRO A 132 -12.60 -2.45 -14.45
N GLY A 133 -13.71 -1.90 -13.95
CA GLY A 133 -14.19 -0.56 -14.30
C GLY A 133 -13.62 0.57 -13.45
N VAL A 134 -13.02 0.27 -12.29
CA VAL A 134 -12.48 1.29 -11.39
C VAL A 134 -11.03 1.59 -11.80
N PRO A 135 -10.66 2.86 -12.08
CA PRO A 135 -9.28 3.25 -12.29
C PRO A 135 -8.39 2.86 -11.11
N LEU A 136 -7.24 2.26 -11.42
CA LEU A 136 -6.22 1.87 -10.47
C LEU A 136 -4.89 2.48 -10.90
N GLY A 137 -4.38 3.40 -10.10
CA GLY A 137 -3.04 3.97 -10.22
C GLY A 137 -2.10 3.37 -9.17
N ALA A 138 -0.84 3.21 -9.52
CA ALA A 138 0.20 2.82 -8.59
C ALA A 138 1.48 3.62 -8.83
N SER A 139 2.17 3.96 -7.75
CA SER A 139 3.55 4.46 -7.80
C SER A 139 4.52 3.36 -7.36
N PHE A 140 5.73 3.44 -7.90
CA PHE A 140 6.81 2.52 -7.59
C PHE A 140 8.07 3.32 -7.31
N ASP A 141 8.94 2.80 -6.45
CA ASP A 141 10.27 3.33 -6.24
C ASP A 141 11.15 3.09 -7.48
N LEU A 142 12.07 4.01 -7.74
CA LEU A 142 12.98 3.88 -8.89
C LEU A 142 13.94 2.68 -8.78
N HIS A 143 14.07 2.07 -7.61
CA HIS A 143 14.81 0.82 -7.39
C HIS A 143 13.92 -0.43 -7.59
N GLY A 144 12.66 -0.27 -7.97
CA GLY A 144 11.79 -1.38 -8.35
C GLY A 144 12.39 -2.17 -9.51
N ASN A 145 12.45 -3.50 -9.39
CA ASN A 145 13.19 -4.36 -10.32
C ASN A 145 12.43 -5.63 -10.72
N MET A 146 11.11 -5.63 -10.65
CA MET A 146 10.26 -6.76 -11.01
C MET A 146 9.50 -6.54 -12.30
#